data_4fa47ca944f74752088af46b275b9525
#
_entry.id   4fa47ca944f74752088af46b275b9525
#
_cell.length_a   1.000
_cell.length_b   1.000
_cell.length_c   1.000
_cell.angle_alpha   90.00
_cell.angle_beta   90.00
_cell.angle_gamma   90.00
#
_symmetry.space_group_name_H-M   'P 1'
#
loop_
_entity.id
_entity.type
_entity.pdbx_description
1 polymer ?
#
loop_
_entity_poly.entity_id
_entity_poly.type
_entity_poly.pdbx_seq_one_letter_code
_entity_poly.pdbx_strand_id
1 'polypeptide(L)'
;MIGVVVGPPGSGKGTQAELIAADLGVPHVSTGELLRAEAAAGTPLGREVAPLLAAGELVPDELLDRLVEQRLAAADGGPGAILDGYPRTIPQARTLDSRLPATGHRVDFVLVLEVEEATLLRRLLDRAATEHRADDNPTSIAERLAEYRQVTEPLIDHYRAEGVPVLSIDGTGPVDTVHARILRALTPAGLLRRAGRESKGGSAR
;
A
#
# COMPACT_ATOMS: atom_id res chain seq x y z
N MET A 1 -12.70 -4.96 6.09
CA MET A 1 -12.51 -3.80 5.15
C MET A 1 -11.11 -3.86 4.56
N ILE A 2 -10.96 -3.75 3.23
CA ILE A 2 -9.65 -3.69 2.57
C ILE A 2 -9.50 -2.34 1.87
N GLY A 3 -8.47 -1.57 2.24
CA GLY A 3 -8.07 -0.36 1.55
C GLY A 3 -6.73 -0.56 0.84
N VAL A 4 -6.61 -0.04 -0.38
CA VAL A 4 -5.36 -0.07 -1.16
C VAL A 4 -4.81 1.34 -1.24
N VAL A 5 -3.54 1.54 -0.89
CA VAL A 5 -2.87 2.85 -0.99
C VAL A 5 -1.90 2.84 -2.17
N VAL A 6 -2.19 3.69 -3.15
CA VAL A 6 -1.44 3.86 -4.40
C VAL A 6 -0.76 5.23 -4.40
N GLY A 7 0.42 5.30 -4.98
CA GLY A 7 1.14 6.55 -5.14
C GLY A 7 2.59 6.32 -5.53
N PRO A 8 3.25 7.30 -6.16
CA PRO A 8 4.63 7.17 -6.57
C PRO A 8 5.59 6.99 -5.39
N PRO A 9 6.80 6.48 -5.62
CA PRO A 9 7.87 6.52 -4.64
C PRO A 9 8.06 7.94 -4.07
N GLY A 10 8.21 8.06 -2.75
CA GLY A 10 8.33 9.38 -2.08
C GLY A 10 7.02 10.12 -1.81
N SER A 11 5.85 9.58 -2.21
CA SER A 11 4.54 10.22 -1.97
C SER A 11 4.11 10.26 -0.50
N GLY A 12 4.70 9.43 0.37
CA GLY A 12 4.30 9.29 1.78
C GLY A 12 3.22 8.22 2.02
N LYS A 13 2.97 7.35 1.03
CA LYS A 13 1.93 6.31 1.13
C LYS A 13 2.10 5.39 2.35
N GLY A 14 3.31 4.93 2.68
CA GLY A 14 3.55 4.08 3.85
C GLY A 14 3.15 4.77 5.16
N THR A 15 3.61 6.01 5.37
CA THR A 15 3.26 6.81 6.55
C THR A 15 1.74 7.00 6.67
N GLN A 16 1.08 7.33 5.56
CA GLN A 16 -0.36 7.52 5.58
C GLN A 16 -1.13 6.20 5.73
N ALA A 17 -0.66 5.12 5.12
CA ALA A 17 -1.25 3.78 5.28
C ALA A 17 -1.21 3.31 6.74
N GLU A 18 -0.10 3.53 7.43
CA GLU A 18 0.04 3.23 8.86
C GLU A 18 -0.96 4.02 9.72
N LEU A 19 -1.06 5.35 9.49
CA LEU A 19 -2.01 6.21 10.21
C LEU A 19 -3.47 5.80 9.95
N ILE A 20 -3.82 5.54 8.68
CA ILE A 20 -5.17 5.09 8.31
C ILE A 20 -5.49 3.74 8.94
N ALA A 21 -4.56 2.81 8.93
CA ALA A 21 -4.71 1.50 9.54
C ALA A 21 -5.00 1.61 11.04
N ALA A 22 -4.27 2.49 11.75
CA ALA A 22 -4.49 2.78 13.15
C ALA A 22 -5.88 3.38 13.42
N ASP A 23 -6.32 4.35 12.62
CA ASP A 23 -7.65 4.98 12.78
C ASP A 23 -8.81 4.02 12.47
N LEU A 24 -8.61 3.10 11.52
CA LEU A 24 -9.61 2.10 11.16
C LEU A 24 -9.56 0.86 12.05
N GLY A 25 -8.53 0.70 12.87
CA GLY A 25 -8.32 -0.47 13.73
C GLY A 25 -8.05 -1.75 12.94
N VAL A 26 -7.35 -1.64 11.81
CA VAL A 26 -7.00 -2.76 10.92
C VAL A 26 -5.48 -2.86 10.76
N PRO A 27 -4.92 -4.03 10.42
CA PRO A 27 -3.51 -4.17 10.10
C PRO A 27 -3.05 -3.29 8.94
N HIS A 28 -1.85 -2.71 9.06
CA HIS A 28 -1.07 -2.19 7.93
C HIS A 28 -0.24 -3.33 7.34
N VAL A 29 -0.36 -3.56 6.03
CA VAL A 29 0.37 -4.58 5.28
C VAL A 29 1.21 -3.89 4.21
N SER A 30 2.47 -3.65 4.50
CA SER A 30 3.44 -3.06 3.58
C SER A 30 4.34 -4.15 2.99
N THR A 31 4.15 -4.45 1.70
CA THR A 31 4.99 -5.45 1.01
C THR A 31 6.45 -5.03 0.95
N GLY A 32 6.71 -3.74 0.79
CA GLY A 32 8.08 -3.21 0.80
C GLY A 32 8.79 -3.41 2.14
N GLU A 33 8.10 -3.24 3.25
CA GLU A 33 8.66 -3.48 4.59
C GLU A 33 8.88 -4.97 4.84
N LEU A 34 7.91 -5.81 4.47
CA LEU A 34 8.03 -7.25 4.59
C LEU A 34 9.24 -7.79 3.81
N LEU A 35 9.40 -7.38 2.55
CA LEU A 35 10.53 -7.80 1.72
C LEU A 35 11.87 -7.30 2.26
N ARG A 36 11.95 -6.07 2.75
CA ARG A 36 13.16 -5.54 3.37
C ARG A 36 13.51 -6.27 4.66
N ALA A 37 12.51 -6.62 5.47
CA ALA A 37 12.73 -7.42 6.67
C ALA A 37 13.28 -8.82 6.32
N GLU A 38 12.74 -9.49 5.30
CA GLU A 38 13.25 -10.76 4.79
C GLU A 38 14.70 -10.64 4.30
N ALA A 39 14.99 -9.58 3.52
CA ALA A 39 16.35 -9.32 3.02
C ALA A 39 17.35 -9.08 4.18
N ALA A 40 16.98 -8.29 5.17
CA ALA A 40 17.80 -8.01 6.34
C ALA A 40 18.03 -9.25 7.21
N ALA A 41 17.02 -10.12 7.33
CA ALA A 41 17.13 -11.39 8.04
C ALA A 41 17.93 -12.47 7.28
N GLY A 42 18.25 -12.24 5.99
CA GLY A 42 18.99 -13.18 5.16
C GLY A 42 18.27 -14.53 4.95
N THR A 43 16.95 -14.52 4.98
CA THR A 43 16.13 -15.70 4.71
C THR A 43 16.32 -16.19 3.27
N PRO A 44 15.90 -17.41 2.90
CA PRO A 44 15.94 -17.84 1.49
C PRO A 44 15.24 -16.85 0.56
N LEU A 45 14.05 -16.38 0.92
CA LEU A 45 13.31 -15.34 0.19
C LEU A 45 14.08 -14.02 0.19
N GLY A 46 14.63 -13.61 1.33
CA GLY A 46 15.40 -12.37 1.46
C GLY A 46 16.62 -12.33 0.54
N ARG A 47 17.35 -13.43 0.39
CA ARG A 47 18.49 -13.53 -0.56
C ARG A 47 18.06 -13.44 -2.01
N GLU A 48 16.89 -13.96 -2.36
CA GLU A 48 16.32 -13.89 -3.71
C GLU A 48 15.89 -12.47 -4.07
N VAL A 49 15.22 -11.76 -3.15
CA VAL A 49 14.65 -10.44 -3.41
C VAL A 49 15.60 -9.28 -3.19
N ALA A 50 16.67 -9.44 -2.40
CA ALA A 50 17.59 -8.35 -2.08
C ALA A 50 18.20 -7.65 -3.32
N PRO A 51 18.69 -8.36 -4.37
CA PRO A 51 19.21 -7.70 -5.57
C PRO A 51 18.11 -6.93 -6.33
N LEU A 52 16.86 -7.44 -6.41
CA LEU A 52 15.75 -6.76 -7.04
C LEU A 52 15.40 -5.47 -6.31
N LEU A 53 15.33 -5.53 -4.98
CA LEU A 53 15.09 -4.34 -4.15
C LEU A 53 16.18 -3.29 -4.33
N ALA A 54 17.45 -3.69 -4.40
CA ALA A 54 18.57 -2.77 -4.60
C ALA A 54 18.57 -2.10 -5.98
N ALA A 55 18.11 -2.82 -7.02
CA ALA A 55 17.90 -2.29 -8.36
C ALA A 55 16.63 -1.44 -8.47
N GLY A 56 15.70 -1.53 -7.53
CA GLY A 56 14.39 -0.87 -7.58
C GLY A 56 13.39 -1.61 -8.47
N GLU A 57 13.69 -2.85 -8.84
CA GLU A 57 12.84 -3.69 -9.69
C GLU A 57 11.65 -4.29 -8.92
N LEU A 58 10.60 -4.68 -9.66
CA LEU A 58 9.48 -5.43 -9.10
C LEU A 58 9.90 -6.86 -8.74
N VAL A 59 9.45 -7.28 -7.57
CA VAL A 59 9.52 -8.69 -7.16
C VAL A 59 8.44 -9.47 -7.92
N PRO A 60 8.70 -10.71 -8.37
CA PRO A 60 7.74 -11.53 -9.08
C PRO A 60 6.38 -11.61 -8.37
N ASP A 61 5.29 -11.47 -9.16
CA ASP A 61 3.91 -11.40 -8.66
C ASP A 61 3.54 -12.58 -7.75
N GLU A 62 3.94 -13.81 -8.13
CA GLU A 62 3.66 -15.02 -7.35
C GLU A 62 4.27 -15.03 -5.95
N LEU A 63 5.42 -14.39 -5.76
CA LEU A 63 6.04 -14.26 -4.44
C LEU A 63 5.29 -13.25 -3.58
N LEU A 64 4.90 -12.12 -4.16
CA LEU A 64 4.13 -11.09 -3.48
C LEU A 64 2.72 -11.56 -3.12
N ASP A 65 2.04 -12.24 -4.04
CA ASP A 65 0.72 -12.81 -3.82
C ASP A 65 0.72 -13.73 -2.60
N ARG A 66 1.67 -14.67 -2.54
CA ARG A 66 1.82 -15.57 -1.38
C ARG A 66 2.10 -14.84 -0.07
N LEU A 67 2.97 -13.83 -0.12
CA LEU A 67 3.32 -13.04 1.06
C LEU A 67 2.11 -12.28 1.61
N VAL A 68 1.35 -11.64 0.73
CA VAL A 68 0.13 -10.90 1.10
C VAL A 68 -0.94 -11.86 1.61
N GLU A 69 -1.14 -13.01 0.96
CA GLU A 69 -2.09 -14.03 1.42
C GLU A 69 -1.79 -14.54 2.82
N GLN A 70 -0.53 -14.90 3.08
CA GLN A 70 -0.11 -15.34 4.40
C GLN A 70 -0.40 -14.27 5.45
N ARG A 71 -0.20 -13.00 5.09
CA ARG A 71 -0.43 -11.88 6.01
C ARG A 71 -1.92 -11.63 6.26
N LEU A 72 -2.75 -11.72 5.21
CA LEU A 72 -4.20 -11.60 5.33
C LEU A 72 -4.81 -12.80 6.08
N ALA A 73 -4.30 -14.01 5.85
CA ALA A 73 -4.74 -15.21 6.56
C ALA A 73 -4.36 -15.19 8.05
N ALA A 74 -3.18 -14.67 8.40
CA ALA A 74 -2.74 -14.53 9.78
C ALA A 74 -3.60 -13.54 10.60
N ALA A 75 -4.38 -12.70 9.95
CA ALA A 75 -5.37 -11.82 10.56
C ALA A 75 -6.69 -12.54 10.93
N ASP A 76 -6.77 -13.87 10.78
CA ASP A 76 -7.90 -14.76 11.18
C ASP A 76 -9.30 -14.23 10.79
N GLY A 77 -9.47 -13.78 9.54
CA GLY A 77 -10.74 -13.19 9.10
C GLY A 77 -11.08 -11.88 9.84
N GLY A 78 -10.07 -11.21 10.39
CA GLY A 78 -10.17 -9.97 11.14
C GLY A 78 -10.80 -8.82 10.33
N PRO A 79 -10.80 -7.60 10.88
CA PRO A 79 -11.58 -6.47 10.32
C PRO A 79 -11.12 -6.00 8.93
N GLY A 80 -10.09 -6.61 8.37
CA GLY A 80 -9.52 -6.27 7.06
C GLY A 80 -8.07 -5.82 7.14
N ALA A 81 -7.62 -4.98 6.19
CA ALA A 81 -6.25 -4.47 6.14
C ALA A 81 -6.14 -3.19 5.30
N ILE A 82 -5.10 -2.40 5.52
CA ILE A 82 -4.61 -1.38 4.59
C ILE A 82 -3.37 -1.93 3.89
N LEU A 83 -3.47 -2.05 2.56
CA LEU A 83 -2.40 -2.58 1.72
C LEU A 83 -1.56 -1.42 1.17
N ASP A 84 -0.25 -1.46 1.40
CA ASP A 84 0.74 -0.53 0.86
C ASP A 84 1.77 -1.27 0.01
N GLY A 85 1.92 -0.81 -1.23
CA GLY A 85 2.86 -1.39 -2.18
C GLY A 85 2.38 -2.69 -2.86
N TYR A 86 1.12 -3.05 -2.67
CA TYR A 86 0.42 -4.13 -3.33
C TYR A 86 -1.10 -3.83 -3.41
N PRO A 87 -1.79 -4.10 -4.55
CA PRO A 87 -1.18 -4.53 -5.81
C PRO A 87 -0.41 -3.38 -6.50
N ARG A 88 0.54 -3.72 -7.37
CA ARG A 88 1.25 -2.78 -8.25
C ARG A 88 0.95 -3.02 -9.72
N THR A 89 0.49 -4.20 -10.08
CA THR A 89 0.17 -4.59 -11.46
C THR A 89 -1.31 -4.99 -11.57
N ILE A 90 -1.89 -4.89 -12.77
CA ILE A 90 -3.25 -5.35 -13.03
C ILE A 90 -3.40 -6.87 -12.77
N PRO A 91 -2.46 -7.75 -13.14
CA PRO A 91 -2.50 -9.15 -12.73
C PRO A 91 -2.60 -9.36 -11.21
N GLN A 92 -1.79 -8.64 -10.41
CA GLN A 92 -1.89 -8.69 -8.95
C GLN A 92 -3.25 -8.22 -8.44
N ALA A 93 -3.81 -7.12 -9.00
CA ALA A 93 -5.13 -6.64 -8.63
C ALA A 93 -6.20 -7.72 -8.87
N ARG A 94 -6.20 -8.35 -10.04
CA ARG A 94 -7.12 -9.44 -10.37
C ARG A 94 -6.96 -10.65 -9.44
N THR A 95 -5.73 -11.00 -9.09
CA THR A 95 -5.45 -12.07 -8.12
C THR A 95 -6.04 -11.72 -6.76
N LEU A 96 -5.77 -10.52 -6.26
CA LEU A 96 -6.34 -10.03 -4.99
C LEU A 96 -7.87 -10.08 -5.01
N ASP A 97 -8.50 -9.50 -6.02
CA ASP A 97 -9.96 -9.42 -6.15
C ASP A 97 -10.63 -10.81 -6.26
N SER A 98 -9.95 -11.79 -6.87
CA SER A 98 -10.44 -13.16 -6.96
C SER A 98 -10.36 -13.93 -5.64
N ARG A 99 -9.43 -13.57 -4.76
CA ARG A 99 -9.14 -14.30 -3.51
C ARG A 99 -9.84 -13.71 -2.29
N LEU A 100 -10.00 -12.40 -2.22
CA LEU A 100 -10.65 -11.71 -1.10
C LEU A 100 -12.05 -12.24 -0.76
N PRO A 101 -12.94 -12.59 -1.73
CA PRO A 101 -14.27 -13.08 -1.42
C PRO A 101 -14.29 -14.37 -0.57
N ALA A 102 -13.28 -15.23 -0.69
CA ALA A 102 -13.15 -16.43 0.14
C ALA A 102 -12.98 -16.12 1.64
N THR A 103 -12.50 -14.91 1.97
CA THR A 103 -12.34 -14.40 3.33
C THR A 103 -13.47 -13.45 3.76
N GLY A 104 -14.51 -13.30 2.93
CA GLY A 104 -15.61 -12.36 3.18
C GLY A 104 -15.26 -10.88 2.94
N HIS A 105 -14.16 -10.62 2.27
CA HIS A 105 -13.66 -9.28 1.97
C HIS A 105 -13.74 -8.93 0.48
N ARG A 106 -13.57 -7.66 0.20
CA ARG A 106 -13.34 -7.08 -1.12
C ARG A 106 -12.52 -5.81 -0.95
N VAL A 107 -11.98 -5.27 -2.03
CA VAL A 107 -11.40 -3.93 -2.01
C VAL A 107 -12.53 -2.92 -1.82
N ASP A 108 -12.52 -2.21 -0.69
CA ASP A 108 -13.56 -1.23 -0.34
C ASP A 108 -13.23 0.17 -0.85
N PHE A 109 -11.95 0.51 -0.98
CA PHE A 109 -11.49 1.77 -1.57
C PHE A 109 -10.03 1.70 -2.02
N VAL A 110 -9.69 2.58 -2.96
CA VAL A 110 -8.32 2.88 -3.37
C VAL A 110 -8.02 4.33 -3.03
N LEU A 111 -6.97 4.57 -2.26
CA LEU A 111 -6.46 5.89 -1.95
C LEU A 111 -5.26 6.20 -2.85
N VAL A 112 -5.32 7.28 -3.60
CA VAL A 112 -4.24 7.72 -4.49
C VAL A 112 -3.61 8.98 -3.94
N LEU A 113 -2.31 8.92 -3.61
CA LEU A 113 -1.54 10.10 -3.23
C LEU A 113 -0.91 10.74 -4.46
N GLU A 114 -1.32 11.94 -4.78
CA GLU A 114 -0.82 12.76 -5.87
C GLU A 114 0.23 13.75 -5.34
N VAL A 115 1.43 13.75 -5.89
CA VAL A 115 2.53 14.62 -5.47
C VAL A 115 3.36 15.00 -6.70
N GLU A 116 3.72 16.27 -6.80
CA GLU A 116 4.59 16.75 -7.88
C GLU A 116 5.98 16.09 -7.85
N GLU A 117 6.53 15.80 -9.04
CA GLU A 117 7.79 15.09 -9.20
C GLU A 117 8.97 15.75 -8.48
N ALA A 118 9.07 17.08 -8.51
CA ALA A 118 10.12 17.79 -7.81
C ALA A 118 10.07 17.57 -6.29
N THR A 119 8.88 17.45 -5.72
CA THR A 119 8.69 17.13 -4.30
C THR A 119 9.02 15.66 -4.01
N LEU A 120 8.67 14.74 -4.90
CA LEU A 120 9.03 13.33 -4.79
C LEU A 120 10.54 13.13 -4.75
N LEU A 121 11.26 13.72 -5.71
CA LEU A 121 12.71 13.63 -5.81
C LEU A 121 13.39 14.14 -4.55
N ARG A 122 12.98 15.31 -4.06
CA ARG A 122 13.52 15.88 -2.81
C ARG A 122 13.31 14.92 -1.63
N ARG A 123 12.08 14.41 -1.44
CA ARG A 123 11.77 13.49 -0.35
C ARG A 123 12.55 12.18 -0.43
N LEU A 124 12.78 11.66 -1.64
CA LEU A 124 13.55 10.43 -1.83
C LEU A 124 15.03 10.65 -1.53
N LEU A 125 15.61 11.79 -1.94
CA LEU A 125 16.99 12.14 -1.61
C LEU A 125 17.19 12.39 -0.10
N ASP A 126 16.25 13.07 0.55
CA ASP A 126 16.27 13.28 2.01
C ASP A 126 16.19 11.93 2.75
N ARG A 127 15.35 11.01 2.28
CA ARG A 127 15.22 9.65 2.82
C ARG A 127 16.49 8.82 2.61
N ALA A 128 17.12 8.91 1.45
CA ALA A 128 18.40 8.25 1.18
C ALA A 128 19.47 8.65 2.21
N ALA A 129 19.52 9.93 2.57
CA ALA A 129 20.46 10.46 3.55
C ALA A 129 20.18 9.99 4.99
N THR A 130 18.92 9.72 5.34
CA THR A 130 18.50 9.40 6.71
C THR A 130 18.28 7.93 6.98
N GLU A 131 17.70 7.18 6.03
CA GLU A 131 17.30 5.78 6.22
C GLU A 131 18.28 4.78 5.58
N HIS A 132 19.26 5.25 4.81
CA HIS A 132 20.28 4.41 4.15
C HIS A 132 19.70 3.25 3.34
N ARG A 133 18.55 3.45 2.69
CA ARG A 133 17.91 2.42 1.86
C ARG A 133 18.73 2.18 0.59
N ALA A 134 18.97 0.92 0.27
CA ALA A 134 19.70 0.53 -0.93
C ALA A 134 18.99 0.95 -2.24
N ASP A 135 17.65 1.03 -2.19
CA ASP A 135 16.77 1.40 -3.31
C ASP A 135 16.54 2.92 -3.47
N ASP A 136 17.23 3.76 -2.71
CA ASP A 136 17.13 5.23 -2.81
C ASP A 136 18.40 5.85 -3.44
N ASN A 137 19.04 5.17 -4.37
CA ASN A 137 20.06 5.76 -5.24
C ASN A 137 19.42 6.41 -6.49
N PRO A 138 20.09 7.38 -7.16
CA PRO A 138 19.49 8.12 -8.27
C PRO A 138 18.96 7.25 -9.41
N THR A 139 19.64 6.16 -9.75
CA THR A 139 19.23 5.23 -10.81
C THR A 139 17.95 4.50 -10.41
N SER A 140 17.92 3.88 -9.25
CA SER A 140 16.74 3.17 -8.75
C SER A 140 15.54 4.09 -8.51
N ILE A 141 15.77 5.35 -8.11
CA ILE A 141 14.71 6.36 -8.01
C ILE A 141 14.06 6.60 -9.37
N ALA A 142 14.87 6.80 -10.41
CA ALA A 142 14.35 7.05 -11.77
C ALA A 142 13.57 5.83 -12.31
N GLU A 143 14.12 4.62 -12.13
CA GLU A 143 13.47 3.36 -12.52
C GLU A 143 12.12 3.18 -11.82
N ARG A 144 12.05 3.36 -10.52
CA ARG A 144 10.82 3.22 -9.74
C ARG A 144 9.75 4.26 -10.08
N LEU A 145 10.15 5.48 -10.45
CA LEU A 145 9.21 6.50 -10.92
C LEU A 145 8.68 6.15 -12.32
N ALA A 146 9.53 5.64 -13.22
CA ALA A 146 9.11 5.20 -14.53
C ALA A 146 8.18 3.98 -14.44
N GLU A 147 8.54 3.01 -13.60
CA GLU A 147 7.74 1.82 -13.33
C GLU A 147 6.36 2.17 -12.75
N TYR A 148 6.31 3.07 -11.77
CA TYR A 148 5.04 3.56 -11.24
C TYR A 148 4.11 4.08 -12.33
N ARG A 149 4.62 4.94 -13.23
CA ARG A 149 3.81 5.52 -14.32
C ARG A 149 3.33 4.47 -15.32
N GLN A 150 4.19 3.51 -15.65
CA GLN A 150 3.89 2.54 -16.72
C GLN A 150 3.06 1.35 -16.21
N VAL A 151 3.26 0.94 -14.97
CA VAL A 151 2.74 -0.32 -14.46
C VAL A 151 1.70 -0.13 -13.35
N THR A 152 1.96 0.79 -12.41
CA THR A 152 1.12 0.94 -11.22
C THR A 152 0.00 1.97 -11.40
N GLU A 153 0.26 3.09 -12.05
CA GLU A 153 -0.74 4.13 -12.29
C GLU A 153 -1.98 3.61 -13.04
N PRO A 154 -1.89 2.69 -14.03
CA PRO A 154 -3.05 2.08 -14.66
C PRO A 154 -4.02 1.33 -13.74
N LEU A 155 -3.59 0.94 -12.53
CA LEU A 155 -4.48 0.36 -11.51
C LEU A 155 -5.61 1.31 -11.10
N ILE A 156 -5.37 2.61 -11.16
CA ILE A 156 -6.35 3.64 -10.81
C ILE A 156 -7.58 3.50 -11.71
N ASP A 157 -7.36 3.37 -13.01
CA ASP A 157 -8.44 3.20 -13.98
C ASP A 157 -9.07 1.81 -13.94
N HIS A 158 -8.28 0.77 -13.66
CA HIS A 158 -8.80 -0.56 -13.42
C HIS A 158 -9.82 -0.57 -12.28
N TYR A 159 -9.48 -0.04 -11.10
CA TYR A 159 -10.39 -0.02 -9.95
C TYR A 159 -11.59 0.91 -10.16
N ARG A 160 -11.43 2.01 -10.89
CA ARG A 160 -12.58 2.85 -11.31
C ARG A 160 -13.56 2.08 -12.18
N ALA A 161 -13.07 1.30 -13.14
CA ALA A 161 -13.90 0.49 -14.02
C ALA A 161 -14.63 -0.62 -13.27
N GLU A 162 -14.03 -1.18 -12.21
CA GLU A 162 -14.65 -2.17 -11.31
C GLU A 162 -15.64 -1.53 -10.30
N GLY A 163 -15.84 -0.20 -10.35
CA GLY A 163 -16.76 0.52 -9.45
C GLY A 163 -16.24 0.66 -8.02
N VAL A 164 -14.97 0.43 -7.78
CA VAL A 164 -14.33 0.66 -6.47
C VAL A 164 -14.15 2.17 -6.27
N PRO A 165 -14.52 2.75 -5.10
CA PRO A 165 -14.25 4.14 -4.79
C PRO A 165 -12.76 4.46 -4.86
N VAL A 166 -12.37 5.39 -5.75
CA VAL A 166 -10.99 5.88 -5.89
C VAL A 166 -10.93 7.32 -5.35
N LEU A 167 -10.13 7.51 -4.32
CA LEU A 167 -9.98 8.76 -3.59
C LEU A 167 -8.61 9.39 -3.89
N SER A 168 -8.58 10.39 -4.77
CA SER A 168 -7.37 11.16 -5.07
C SER A 168 -7.14 12.24 -4.01
N ILE A 169 -5.95 12.25 -3.44
CA ILE A 169 -5.54 13.15 -2.34
C ILE A 169 -4.24 13.85 -2.71
N ASP A 170 -4.24 15.16 -2.60
CA ASP A 170 -3.00 15.94 -2.64
C ASP A 170 -2.10 15.55 -1.45
N GLY A 171 -1.01 14.83 -1.76
CA GLY A 171 -0.01 14.35 -0.81
C GLY A 171 1.07 15.38 -0.46
N THR A 172 0.89 16.66 -0.84
CA THR A 172 1.82 17.74 -0.51
C THR A 172 1.57 18.32 0.88
N GLY A 173 2.63 18.69 1.56
CA GLY A 173 2.58 19.30 2.89
C GLY A 173 2.97 18.38 4.04
N PRO A 174 2.75 18.83 5.30
CA PRO A 174 3.02 18.05 6.50
C PRO A 174 2.14 16.79 6.60
N VAL A 175 2.65 15.75 7.27
CA VAL A 175 1.98 14.45 7.43
C VAL A 175 0.55 14.61 7.96
N ASP A 176 0.36 15.39 9.03
CA ASP A 176 -0.95 15.60 9.66
C ASP A 176 -1.94 16.31 8.72
N THR A 177 -1.45 17.20 7.87
CA THR A 177 -2.29 17.90 6.89
C THR A 177 -2.79 16.95 5.82
N VAL A 178 -1.93 16.10 5.29
CA VAL A 178 -2.30 15.06 4.31
C VAL A 178 -3.26 14.07 4.95
N HIS A 179 -2.97 13.63 6.16
CA HIS A 179 -3.82 12.71 6.91
C HIS A 179 -5.24 13.27 7.14
N ALA A 180 -5.34 14.55 7.53
CA ALA A 180 -6.65 15.21 7.67
C ALA A 180 -7.43 15.31 6.35
N ARG A 181 -6.75 15.43 5.19
CA ARG A 181 -7.40 15.36 3.86
C ARG A 181 -7.96 13.96 3.60
N ILE A 182 -7.18 12.92 3.93
CA ILE A 182 -7.59 11.53 3.78
C ILE A 182 -8.82 11.21 4.61
N LEU A 183 -8.82 11.54 5.91
CA LEU A 183 -9.96 11.31 6.79
C LEU A 183 -11.23 12.02 6.30
N ARG A 184 -11.10 13.24 5.78
CA ARG A 184 -12.21 13.95 5.15
C ARG A 184 -12.76 13.23 3.92
N ALA A 185 -11.90 12.64 3.08
CA ALA A 185 -12.33 11.90 1.90
C ALA A 185 -12.99 10.55 2.26
N LEU A 186 -12.50 9.87 3.30
CA LEU A 186 -13.06 8.59 3.79
C LEU A 186 -14.43 8.76 4.46
N THR A 187 -14.68 9.90 5.10
CA THR A 187 -15.93 10.16 5.86
C THR A 187 -17.19 10.16 5.00
N PRO A 188 -17.31 10.90 3.88
CA PRO A 188 -18.47 10.88 3.01
C PRO A 188 -18.73 9.53 2.36
N ALA A 189 -17.67 8.76 2.08
CA ALA A 189 -17.76 7.41 1.54
C ALA A 189 -18.33 6.39 2.57
N GLY A 190 -18.57 6.80 3.81
CA GLY A 190 -19.06 5.93 4.88
C GLY A 190 -18.06 4.89 5.38
N LEU A 191 -16.80 4.99 4.98
CA LEU A 191 -15.75 4.01 5.24
C LEU A 191 -15.31 4.03 6.71
N LEU A 192 -15.18 5.22 7.31
CA LEU A 192 -14.87 5.37 8.74
C LEU A 192 -15.97 4.84 9.66
N ARG A 193 -17.24 4.85 9.23
CA ARG A 193 -18.37 4.35 10.04
C ARG A 193 -18.47 2.83 10.07
N ARG A 194 -17.98 2.13 9.05
CA ARG A 194 -18.00 0.66 8.97
C ARG A 194 -17.04 0.03 9.96
N ALA A 195 -15.84 0.57 10.12
CA ALA A 195 -14.84 0.10 11.07
C ALA A 195 -15.34 0.11 12.53
N GLY A 196 -16.11 1.13 12.93
CA GLY A 196 -16.65 1.26 14.29
C GLY A 196 -17.86 0.34 14.62
N ARG A 197 -18.46 -0.31 13.62
CA ARG A 197 -19.61 -1.23 13.85
C ARG A 197 -19.18 -2.68 14.02
N GLU A 198 -18.11 -3.09 13.36
CA GLU A 198 -17.60 -4.48 13.44
C GLU A 198 -16.89 -4.77 14.76
N SER A 199 -16.29 -3.75 15.42
CA SER A 199 -15.64 -3.89 16.70
C SER A 199 -16.61 -4.02 17.91
N LYS A 200 -17.90 -3.69 17.74
CA LYS A 200 -18.92 -3.77 18.84
C LYS A 200 -19.83 -5.01 18.76
N GLY A 201 -19.67 -5.86 17.75
CA GLY A 201 -20.51 -7.06 17.56
C GLY A 201 -20.02 -8.33 18.24
N GLY A 202 -18.86 -8.32 18.88
CA GLY A 202 -18.17 -9.50 19.41
C GLY A 202 -18.31 -9.77 20.91
N SER A 203 -19.24 -9.12 21.63
CA SER A 203 -19.41 -9.39 23.07
C SER A 203 -20.89 -9.47 23.45
N ALA A 204 -21.55 -10.55 23.08
CA ALA A 204 -22.75 -11.02 23.77
C ALA A 204 -23.10 -12.46 23.30
N ARG A 205 -22.50 -13.44 23.92
CA ARG A 205 -23.15 -14.69 24.42
C ARG A 205 -22.10 -15.61 25.05
#